data_021d9008b2f465314f1eb5dfab7f89ba
#
_entry.id   021d9008b2f465314f1eb5dfab7f89ba
#
_cell.length_a   1.000
_cell.length_b   1.000
_cell.length_c   1.000
_cell.angle_alpha   90.00
_cell.angle_beta   90.00
_cell.angle_gamma   90.00
#
_symmetry.space_group_name_H-M   'P 1'
#
loop_
_entity.id
_entity.type
_entity.pdbx_description
1 polymer ?
#
loop_
_entity_poly.entity_id
_entity_poly.type
_entity_poly.pdbx_seq_one_letter_code
_entity_poly.pdbx_strand_id
1 'polypeptide(L)'
;DDLYRHGMDVTCVSGVTSVEKPMWIDLDIQCLDPNEMLLELKTLAKDKIDVWVHTAAVLDYVIEEQIEGKIASLQGDLNIGMKEGAKHILELKDLCKGAVRIGFKFESGIKQKDLVHRAHAQIKTANMTATIANRLEDYGKEGAPRGWLVDSHGAHFILKTELDMCSAIRSIIENHR
;
A
#
# COMPACT_ATOMS: atom_id res chain seq x y z
N ASP A 1 -2.57 -14.26 5.00
CA ASP A 1 -3.17 -15.62 5.15
C ASP A 1 -3.52 -16.24 3.81
N ASP A 2 -4.27 -15.54 2.97
CA ASP A 2 -4.80 -16.10 1.72
C ASP A 2 -3.69 -16.55 0.77
N LEU A 3 -2.68 -15.72 0.51
CA LEU A 3 -1.55 -16.04 -0.35
C LEU A 3 -0.74 -17.21 0.18
N TYR A 4 -0.43 -17.22 1.48
CA TYR A 4 0.26 -18.32 2.14
C TYR A 4 -0.48 -19.65 1.99
N ARG A 5 -1.79 -19.67 2.24
CA ARG A 5 -2.65 -20.87 2.09
C ARG A 5 -2.67 -21.41 0.66
N HIS A 6 -2.31 -20.59 -0.31
CA HIS A 6 -2.17 -20.98 -1.72
C HIS A 6 -0.71 -21.27 -2.12
N GLY A 7 0.17 -21.54 -1.12
CA GLY A 7 1.54 -22.01 -1.33
C GLY A 7 2.52 -20.94 -1.80
N MET A 8 2.29 -19.69 -1.42
CA MET A 8 3.23 -18.59 -1.67
C MET A 8 4.05 -18.31 -0.41
N ASP A 9 5.35 -18.11 -0.56
CA ASP A 9 6.22 -17.58 0.49
C ASP A 9 5.89 -16.09 0.68
N VAL A 10 5.60 -15.69 1.91
CA VAL A 10 5.11 -14.34 2.21
C VAL A 10 6.04 -13.61 3.17
N THR A 11 6.67 -12.54 2.67
CA THR A 11 7.37 -11.55 3.50
C THR A 11 6.48 -10.35 3.74
N CYS A 12 6.36 -9.93 5.00
CA CYS A 12 5.62 -8.74 5.38
C CYS A 12 6.58 -7.64 5.86
N VAL A 13 6.47 -6.44 5.27
CA VAL A 13 7.12 -5.23 5.79
C VAL A 13 6.02 -4.34 6.32
N SER A 14 6.02 -4.10 7.62
CA SER A 14 4.91 -3.43 8.29
C SER A 14 5.37 -2.26 9.14
N GLY A 15 4.57 -1.20 9.15
CA GLY A 15 4.68 -0.12 10.11
C GLY A 15 3.95 -0.45 11.41
N VAL A 16 3.74 0.56 12.24
CA VAL A 16 2.92 0.43 13.46
C VAL A 16 1.48 0.08 13.07
N THR A 17 0.98 -1.03 13.59
CA THR A 17 -0.39 -1.51 13.33
C THR A 17 -1.02 -2.03 14.61
N SER A 18 -2.35 -1.89 14.72
CA SER A 18 -3.17 -2.48 15.80
C SER A 18 -3.72 -3.86 15.44
N VAL A 19 -3.52 -4.31 14.22
CA VAL A 19 -3.99 -5.63 13.75
C VAL A 19 -2.96 -6.68 14.12
N GLU A 20 -3.40 -7.79 14.72
CA GLU A 20 -2.53 -8.93 14.97
C GLU A 20 -2.01 -9.50 13.66
N LYS A 21 -0.72 -9.83 13.66
CA LYS A 21 -0.08 -10.41 12.49
C LYS A 21 -0.47 -11.88 12.36
N PRO A 22 -0.69 -12.35 11.15
CA PRO A 22 -0.92 -13.76 10.91
C PRO A 22 0.31 -14.60 11.32
N MET A 23 0.10 -15.77 11.93
CA MET A 23 1.19 -16.68 12.31
C MET A 23 1.93 -17.31 11.11
N TRP A 24 1.41 -17.14 9.91
CA TRP A 24 1.85 -17.81 8.68
C TRP A 24 2.69 -16.90 7.78
N ILE A 25 3.31 -15.87 8.32
CA ILE A 25 4.23 -15.02 7.58
C ILE A 25 5.63 -15.63 7.73
N ASP A 26 6.31 -15.89 6.62
CA ASP A 26 7.65 -16.48 6.61
C ASP A 26 8.70 -15.52 7.19
N LEU A 27 8.57 -14.23 6.85
CA LEU A 27 9.41 -13.16 7.37
C LEU A 27 8.58 -11.91 7.64
N ASP A 28 8.69 -11.35 8.85
CA ASP A 28 8.06 -10.10 9.24
C ASP A 28 9.11 -9.06 9.65
N ILE A 29 9.17 -7.97 8.89
CA ILE A 29 10.06 -6.83 9.11
C ILE A 29 9.22 -5.66 9.61
N GLN A 30 9.47 -5.21 10.84
CA GLN A 30 8.80 -4.05 11.43
C GLN A 30 9.62 -2.80 11.22
N CYS A 31 8.98 -1.73 10.75
CA CYS A 31 9.58 -0.43 10.54
C CYS A 31 8.86 0.63 11.38
N LEU A 32 9.60 1.53 11.98
CA LEU A 32 9.08 2.58 12.85
C LEU A 32 8.69 3.85 12.07
N ASP A 33 9.31 4.09 10.94
CA ASP A 33 9.06 5.26 10.10
C ASP A 33 9.07 4.93 8.59
N PRO A 34 8.56 5.84 7.73
CA PRO A 34 8.51 5.61 6.29
C PRO A 34 9.88 5.45 5.62
N ASN A 35 10.93 6.10 6.11
CA ASN A 35 12.26 6.02 5.49
C ASN A 35 12.90 4.66 5.78
N GLU A 36 12.77 4.16 7.02
CA GLU A 36 13.18 2.81 7.39
C GLU A 36 12.45 1.78 6.52
N MET A 37 11.13 1.90 6.40
CA MET A 37 10.33 1.01 5.53
C MET A 37 10.84 1.04 4.09
N LEU A 38 11.12 2.22 3.53
CA LEU A 38 11.62 2.33 2.16
C LEU A 38 13.00 1.68 2.00
N LEU A 39 13.87 1.81 2.99
CA LEU A 39 15.20 1.18 2.98
C LEU A 39 15.09 -0.34 2.96
N GLU A 40 14.24 -0.91 3.82
CA GLU A 40 13.99 -2.35 3.86
C GLU A 40 13.38 -2.86 2.54
N LEU A 41 12.40 -2.16 2.00
CA LEU A 41 11.81 -2.51 0.71
C LEU A 41 12.83 -2.46 -0.44
N LYS A 42 13.72 -1.46 -0.46
CA LYS A 42 14.83 -1.37 -1.43
C LYS A 42 15.85 -2.50 -1.24
N THR A 43 16.05 -2.96 -0.01
CA THR A 43 16.94 -4.09 0.28
C THR A 43 16.33 -5.39 -0.22
N LEU A 44 15.06 -5.66 0.06
CA LEU A 44 14.32 -6.80 -0.45
C LEU A 44 14.23 -6.81 -1.99
N ALA A 45 14.16 -5.65 -2.61
CA ALA A 45 14.09 -5.53 -4.08
C ALA A 45 15.38 -5.96 -4.81
N LYS A 46 16.47 -6.24 -4.07
CA LYS A 46 17.69 -6.86 -4.64
C LYS A 46 17.51 -8.35 -4.88
N ASP A 47 16.57 -8.97 -4.17
CA ASP A 47 16.19 -10.36 -4.33
C ASP A 47 15.14 -10.50 -5.43
N LYS A 48 15.04 -11.70 -5.99
CA LYS A 48 13.99 -11.97 -6.98
C LYS A 48 12.65 -12.18 -6.26
N ILE A 49 11.86 -11.11 -6.18
CA ILE A 49 10.49 -11.16 -5.64
C ILE A 49 9.51 -11.10 -6.81
N ASP A 50 8.65 -12.11 -6.92
CA ASP A 50 7.72 -12.25 -8.04
C ASP A 50 6.50 -11.33 -7.91
N VAL A 51 6.11 -11.00 -6.66
CA VAL A 51 4.87 -10.25 -6.39
C VAL A 51 5.08 -9.20 -5.29
N TRP A 52 4.63 -7.98 -5.54
CA TRP A 52 4.61 -6.88 -4.58
C TRP A 52 3.18 -6.39 -4.35
N VAL A 53 2.72 -6.45 -3.11
CA VAL A 53 1.38 -5.94 -2.72
C VAL A 53 1.57 -4.73 -1.79
N HIS A 54 1.36 -3.54 -2.32
CA HIS A 54 1.58 -2.27 -1.64
C HIS A 54 0.30 -1.80 -0.94
N THR A 55 0.09 -2.21 0.31
CA THR A 55 -1.09 -1.89 1.11
C THR A 55 -0.87 -0.78 2.13
N ALA A 56 0.40 -0.45 2.43
CA ALA A 56 0.72 0.53 3.46
C ALA A 56 0.21 1.94 3.11
N ALA A 57 -0.41 2.60 4.07
CA ALA A 57 -0.74 4.03 4.01
C ALA A 57 0.50 4.85 4.45
N VAL A 58 1.37 5.15 3.50
CA VAL A 58 2.59 5.91 3.75
C VAL A 58 2.27 7.41 3.80
N LEU A 59 2.91 8.12 4.73
CA LEU A 59 2.74 9.56 4.89
C LEU A 59 3.25 10.32 3.66
N ASP A 60 2.43 11.22 3.12
CA ASP A 60 2.82 12.11 2.03
C ASP A 60 3.76 13.23 2.50
N TYR A 61 3.73 13.58 3.79
CA TYR A 61 4.60 14.58 4.42
C TYR A 61 5.27 14.00 5.66
N VAL A 62 6.54 14.27 5.81
CA VAL A 62 7.36 13.87 6.98
C VAL A 62 7.96 15.09 7.65
N ILE A 63 8.28 14.99 8.94
CA ILE A 63 8.92 16.06 9.69
C ILE A 63 10.28 16.35 9.06
N GLU A 64 10.58 17.65 8.83
CA GLU A 64 11.83 18.08 8.18
C GLU A 64 13.05 17.88 9.06
N GLU A 65 12.92 18.25 10.34
CA GLU A 65 13.99 18.13 11.32
C GLU A 65 13.47 17.49 12.62
N GLN A 66 14.17 16.48 13.10
CA GLN A 66 13.87 15.87 14.39
C GLN A 66 14.57 16.66 15.51
N ILE A 67 13.82 16.95 16.56
CA ILE A 67 14.36 17.55 17.79
C ILE A 67 14.77 16.42 18.72
N GLU A 68 16.06 16.33 19.03
CA GLU A 68 16.53 15.36 20.01
C GLU A 68 16.13 15.79 21.42
N GLY A 69 15.62 14.81 22.18
CA GLY A 69 15.28 14.99 23.58
C GLY A 69 13.86 15.49 23.82
N LYS A 70 13.64 15.97 25.05
CA LYS A 70 12.32 16.44 25.49
C LYS A 70 12.14 17.92 25.18
N ILE A 71 11.09 18.25 24.46
CA ILE A 71 10.63 19.65 24.30
C ILE A 71 10.06 20.14 25.63
N ALA A 72 10.60 21.24 26.15
CA ALA A 72 10.11 21.81 27.40
C ALA A 72 8.69 22.37 27.23
N SER A 73 7.87 22.25 28.28
CA SER A 73 6.52 22.83 28.31
C SER A 73 6.59 24.37 28.48
N LEU A 74 5.51 25.06 28.12
CA LEU A 74 5.32 26.50 28.34
C LEU A 74 6.28 27.43 27.55
N GLN A 75 6.75 26.96 26.40
CA GLN A 75 7.59 27.78 25.49
C GLN A 75 6.79 28.53 24.40
N GLY A 76 5.48 28.58 24.52
CA GLY A 76 4.59 29.16 23.50
C GLY A 76 4.24 28.18 22.39
N ASP A 77 3.90 28.72 21.22
CA ASP A 77 3.51 27.92 20.05
C ASP A 77 4.70 27.20 19.44
N LEU A 78 4.53 25.92 19.10
CA LEU A 78 5.52 25.11 18.41
C LEU A 78 5.17 25.05 16.91
N ASN A 79 6.08 25.54 16.07
CA ASN A 79 5.98 25.41 14.62
C ASN A 79 6.83 24.21 14.16
N ILE A 80 6.18 23.25 13.47
CA ILE A 80 6.83 22.05 12.94
C ILE A 80 6.93 22.16 11.43
N GLY A 81 8.15 22.20 10.91
CA GLY A 81 8.43 22.13 9.48
C GLY A 81 8.16 20.73 8.95
N MET A 82 7.44 20.64 7.84
CA MET A 82 7.19 19.37 7.13
C MET A 82 7.64 19.48 5.68
N LYS A 83 8.19 18.38 5.15
CA LYS A 83 8.58 18.25 3.74
C LYS A 83 7.88 17.06 3.10
N GLU A 84 7.80 17.05 1.77
CA GLU A 84 7.24 15.93 1.03
C GLU A 84 8.03 14.65 1.30
N GLY A 85 7.30 13.58 1.67
CA GLY A 85 7.85 12.24 1.88
C GLY A 85 8.06 11.50 0.57
N ALA A 86 8.96 10.51 0.59
CA ALA A 86 9.19 9.66 -0.57
C ALA A 86 7.97 8.74 -0.84
N LYS A 87 7.51 8.70 -2.08
CA LYS A 87 6.43 7.79 -2.49
C LYS A 87 7.01 6.42 -2.81
N HIS A 88 6.91 5.49 -1.87
CA HIS A 88 7.50 4.14 -1.96
C HIS A 88 7.17 3.43 -3.27
N ILE A 89 5.93 3.53 -3.74
CA ILE A 89 5.51 2.91 -5.01
C ILE A 89 6.24 3.45 -6.24
N LEU A 90 6.68 4.72 -6.21
CA LEU A 90 7.47 5.33 -7.28
C LEU A 90 8.95 4.97 -7.13
N GLU A 91 9.47 5.02 -5.91
CA GLU A 91 10.87 4.65 -5.60
C GLU A 91 11.20 3.20 -5.97
N LEU A 92 10.21 2.30 -5.85
CA LEU A 92 10.34 0.88 -6.16
C LEU A 92 10.03 0.54 -7.63
N LYS A 93 9.60 1.51 -8.43
CA LYS A 93 9.14 1.27 -9.80
C LYS A 93 10.14 0.52 -10.66
N ASP A 94 11.38 0.96 -10.66
CA ASP A 94 12.43 0.38 -11.49
C ASP A 94 13.14 -0.82 -10.82
N LEU A 95 13.13 -0.85 -9.49
CA LEU A 95 13.73 -1.95 -8.71
C LEU A 95 12.90 -3.24 -8.79
N CYS A 96 11.57 -3.10 -8.87
CA CYS A 96 10.64 -4.24 -8.96
C CYS A 96 10.21 -4.53 -10.40
N LYS A 97 11.07 -4.20 -11.38
CA LYS A 97 10.76 -4.40 -12.80
C LYS A 97 10.60 -5.88 -13.13
N GLY A 98 9.49 -6.22 -13.76
CA GLY A 98 9.15 -7.61 -14.13
C GLY A 98 8.35 -8.37 -13.08
N ALA A 99 8.22 -7.85 -11.87
CA ALA A 99 7.33 -8.41 -10.85
C ALA A 99 5.86 -7.97 -11.06
N VAL A 100 4.94 -8.79 -10.58
CA VAL A 100 3.52 -8.38 -10.43
C VAL A 100 3.44 -7.35 -9.31
N ARG A 101 2.91 -6.16 -9.60
CA ARG A 101 2.80 -5.09 -8.62
C ARG A 101 1.35 -4.66 -8.45
N ILE A 102 0.81 -4.86 -7.25
CA ILE A 102 -0.57 -4.52 -6.90
C ILE A 102 -0.54 -3.36 -5.90
N GLY A 103 -1.15 -2.24 -6.27
CA GLY A 103 -1.26 -1.07 -5.41
C GLY A 103 -2.61 -0.97 -4.73
N PHE A 104 -2.66 -0.15 -3.69
CA PHE A 104 -3.91 0.29 -3.07
C PHE A 104 -4.06 1.80 -3.20
N LYS A 105 -5.28 2.25 -3.47
CA LYS A 105 -5.64 3.66 -3.56
C LYS A 105 -6.85 3.92 -2.66
N PHE A 106 -6.58 4.55 -1.51
CA PHE A 106 -7.62 4.97 -0.58
C PHE A 106 -7.87 6.46 -0.69
N GLU A 107 -9.12 6.86 -0.77
CA GLU A 107 -9.51 8.28 -0.89
C GLU A 107 -10.75 8.57 -0.03
N SER A 108 -10.98 9.85 0.22
CA SER A 108 -12.19 10.35 0.87
C SER A 108 -12.73 11.59 0.16
N GLY A 109 -14.03 11.85 0.28
CA GLY A 109 -14.67 13.03 -0.30
C GLY A 109 -14.76 13.02 -1.82
N ILE A 110 -14.59 11.87 -2.50
CA ILE A 110 -14.64 11.81 -3.96
C ILE A 110 -15.68 10.82 -4.48
N LYS A 111 -16.10 11.03 -5.73
CA LYS A 111 -16.99 10.10 -6.42
C LYS A 111 -16.23 8.85 -6.89
N GLN A 112 -16.94 7.73 -7.02
CA GLN A 112 -16.36 6.49 -7.55
C GLN A 112 -15.62 6.68 -8.87
N LYS A 113 -16.18 7.45 -9.81
CA LYS A 113 -15.56 7.75 -11.09
C LYS A 113 -14.16 8.37 -10.94
N ASP A 114 -14.04 9.32 -10.02
CA ASP A 114 -12.78 10.03 -9.79
C ASP A 114 -11.76 9.13 -9.08
N LEU A 115 -12.23 8.26 -8.18
CA LEU A 115 -11.40 7.24 -7.54
C LEU A 115 -10.80 6.28 -8.57
N VAL A 116 -11.64 5.73 -9.47
CA VAL A 116 -11.17 4.82 -10.55
C VAL A 116 -10.18 5.52 -11.46
N HIS A 117 -10.44 6.78 -11.81
CA HIS A 117 -9.50 7.57 -12.61
C HIS A 117 -8.14 7.75 -11.91
N ARG A 118 -8.13 8.09 -10.61
CA ARG A 118 -6.89 8.23 -9.81
C ARG A 118 -6.16 6.90 -9.66
N ALA A 119 -6.87 5.80 -9.47
CA ALA A 119 -6.27 4.45 -9.42
C ALA A 119 -5.60 4.09 -10.75
N HIS A 120 -6.25 4.36 -11.88
CA HIS A 120 -5.67 4.14 -13.20
C HIS A 120 -4.45 5.05 -13.47
N ALA A 121 -4.49 6.30 -13.02
CA ALA A 121 -3.32 7.19 -13.07
C ALA A 121 -2.14 6.63 -12.25
N GLN A 122 -2.41 6.09 -11.05
CA GLN A 122 -1.39 5.42 -10.22
C GLN A 122 -0.76 4.23 -10.93
N ILE A 123 -1.56 3.38 -11.61
CA ILE A 123 -1.06 2.25 -12.40
C ILE A 123 -0.02 2.73 -13.40
N LYS A 124 -0.34 3.76 -14.17
CA LYS A 124 0.56 4.30 -15.20
C LYS A 124 1.82 4.94 -14.64
N THR A 125 1.69 5.75 -13.59
CA THR A 125 2.83 6.49 -13.03
C THR A 125 3.79 5.59 -12.26
N ALA A 126 3.26 4.63 -11.51
CA ALA A 126 4.03 3.73 -10.67
C ALA A 126 4.30 2.36 -11.31
N ASN A 127 3.91 2.14 -12.57
CA ASN A 127 4.07 0.87 -13.28
C ASN A 127 3.49 -0.31 -12.48
N MET A 128 2.22 -0.18 -12.06
CA MET A 128 1.50 -1.25 -11.36
C MET A 128 0.82 -2.18 -12.36
N THR A 129 0.65 -3.44 -12.00
CA THR A 129 -0.16 -4.42 -12.73
C THR A 129 -1.65 -4.11 -12.55
N ALA A 130 -2.04 -3.78 -11.32
CA ALA A 130 -3.40 -3.39 -10.96
C ALA A 130 -3.40 -2.53 -9.69
N THR A 131 -4.54 -1.89 -9.42
CA THR A 131 -4.75 -1.14 -8.18
C THR A 131 -6.13 -1.49 -7.59
N ILE A 132 -6.17 -1.77 -6.31
CA ILE A 132 -7.42 -1.86 -5.54
C ILE A 132 -7.74 -0.48 -4.99
N ALA A 133 -8.86 0.07 -5.40
CA ALA A 133 -9.30 1.40 -5.05
C ALA A 133 -10.46 1.34 -4.06
N ASN A 134 -10.40 2.08 -2.96
CA ASN A 134 -11.45 2.12 -1.95
C ASN A 134 -11.63 3.51 -1.36
N ARG A 135 -12.81 3.77 -0.79
CA ARG A 135 -13.17 5.06 -0.20
C ARG A 135 -13.56 4.91 1.25
N LEU A 136 -13.25 5.94 2.02
CA LEU A 136 -13.66 6.03 3.41
C LEU A 136 -15.19 5.95 3.56
N GLU A 137 -15.93 6.57 2.64
CA GLU A 137 -17.40 6.65 2.66
C GLU A 137 -18.09 5.28 2.53
N ASP A 138 -17.40 4.29 1.99
CA ASP A 138 -17.93 2.93 1.80
C ASP A 138 -17.57 2.01 2.98
N TYR A 139 -16.61 2.40 3.78
CA TYR A 139 -16.13 1.59 4.90
C TYR A 139 -17.20 1.43 5.99
N GLY A 140 -17.48 0.18 6.36
CA GLY A 140 -18.45 -0.14 7.40
C GLY A 140 -19.92 0.06 7.03
N LYS A 141 -20.25 0.47 5.79
CA LYS A 141 -21.63 0.60 5.33
C LYS A 141 -22.14 -0.73 4.78
N GLU A 142 -23.32 -1.13 5.23
CA GLU A 142 -24.02 -2.31 4.73
C GLU A 142 -24.33 -2.15 3.23
N GLY A 143 -24.01 -3.20 2.46
CA GLY A 143 -24.22 -3.22 1.01
C GLY A 143 -23.26 -2.39 0.16
N ALA A 144 -22.39 -1.58 0.77
CA ALA A 144 -21.36 -0.86 0.03
C ALA A 144 -20.23 -1.82 -0.39
N PRO A 145 -19.59 -1.58 -1.55
CA PRO A 145 -18.45 -2.38 -1.98
C PRO A 145 -17.24 -2.12 -1.06
N ARG A 146 -16.42 -3.15 -0.86
CA ARG A 146 -15.12 -3.02 -0.18
C ARG A 146 -14.10 -2.29 -1.03
N GLY A 147 -14.30 -2.24 -2.34
CA GLY A 147 -13.46 -1.53 -3.29
C GLY A 147 -13.72 -1.89 -4.73
N TRP A 148 -12.85 -1.41 -5.57
CA TRP A 148 -12.84 -1.67 -7.02
C TRP A 148 -11.45 -2.12 -7.44
N LEU A 149 -11.36 -3.25 -8.12
CA LEU A 149 -10.16 -3.62 -8.83
C LEU A 149 -10.09 -2.80 -10.12
N VAL A 150 -9.00 -2.09 -10.35
CA VAL A 150 -8.72 -1.35 -11.58
C VAL A 150 -7.50 -1.98 -12.25
N ASP A 151 -7.62 -2.32 -13.52
CA ASP A 151 -6.53 -2.88 -14.31
C ASP A 151 -5.77 -1.84 -15.15
N SER A 152 -4.74 -2.28 -15.86
CA SER A 152 -3.90 -1.43 -16.70
C SER A 152 -4.64 -0.84 -17.92
N HIS A 153 -5.76 -1.43 -18.33
CA HIS A 153 -6.62 -0.96 -19.42
C HIS A 153 -7.68 0.04 -18.94
N GLY A 154 -7.80 0.24 -17.63
CA GLY A 154 -8.81 1.09 -17.01
C GLY A 154 -10.17 0.42 -16.82
N ALA A 155 -10.28 -0.88 -17.12
CA ALA A 155 -11.45 -1.65 -16.72
C ALA A 155 -11.48 -1.77 -15.19
N HIS A 156 -12.67 -1.77 -14.61
CA HIS A 156 -12.81 -1.89 -13.17
C HIS A 156 -13.95 -2.84 -12.78
N PHE A 157 -13.73 -3.58 -11.70
CA PHE A 157 -14.61 -4.60 -11.18
C PHE A 157 -14.92 -4.32 -9.72
N ILE A 158 -16.18 -4.51 -9.31
CA ILE A 158 -16.62 -4.31 -7.93
C ILE A 158 -16.15 -5.48 -7.07
N LEU A 159 -15.51 -5.17 -5.95
CA LEU A 159 -15.15 -6.10 -4.89
C LEU A 159 -16.12 -5.87 -3.72
N LYS A 160 -17.02 -6.81 -3.47
CA LYS A 160 -18.08 -6.67 -2.45
C LYS A 160 -17.58 -7.06 -1.06
N THR A 161 -16.67 -8.03 -1.00
CA THR A 161 -16.18 -8.64 0.23
C THR A 161 -14.65 -8.66 0.27
N GLU A 162 -14.10 -8.96 1.43
CA GLU A 162 -12.65 -9.22 1.58
C GLU A 162 -12.22 -10.47 0.80
N LEU A 163 -13.09 -11.47 0.72
CA LEU A 163 -12.83 -12.66 -0.09
C LEU A 163 -12.76 -12.36 -1.58
N ASP A 164 -13.60 -11.45 -2.08
CA ASP A 164 -13.49 -10.99 -3.48
C ASP A 164 -12.15 -10.31 -3.72
N MET A 165 -11.68 -9.51 -2.75
CA MET A 165 -10.39 -8.82 -2.83
C MET A 165 -9.22 -9.83 -2.85
N CYS A 166 -9.23 -10.81 -1.97
CA CYS A 166 -8.23 -11.89 -1.95
C CYS A 166 -8.25 -12.68 -3.27
N SER A 167 -9.42 -13.05 -3.75
CA SER A 167 -9.58 -13.78 -5.01
C SER A 167 -9.10 -12.97 -6.21
N ALA A 168 -9.36 -11.67 -6.24
CA ALA A 168 -8.89 -10.77 -7.29
C ALA A 168 -7.35 -10.67 -7.30
N ILE A 169 -6.72 -10.53 -6.13
CA ILE A 169 -5.25 -10.49 -6.00
C ILE A 169 -4.65 -11.80 -6.54
N ARG A 170 -5.17 -12.96 -6.13
CA ARG A 170 -4.69 -14.27 -6.63
C ARG A 170 -4.84 -14.38 -8.14
N SER A 171 -6.01 -14.04 -8.68
CA SER A 171 -6.25 -14.11 -10.12
C SER A 171 -5.27 -13.25 -10.92
N ILE A 172 -4.91 -12.06 -10.42
CA ILE A 172 -3.89 -11.23 -11.05
C ILE A 172 -2.53 -11.93 -11.05
N ILE A 173 -2.14 -12.52 -9.93
CA ILE A 173 -0.85 -13.22 -9.78
C ILE A 173 -0.79 -14.43 -10.73
N GLU A 174 -1.85 -15.25 -10.77
CA GLU A 174 -1.93 -16.45 -11.61
C GLU A 174 -1.89 -16.13 -13.10
N ASN A 175 -2.53 -15.05 -13.53
CA ASN A 175 -2.55 -14.63 -14.93
C ASN A 175 -1.23 -14.01 -15.43
N HIS A 176 -0.28 -13.75 -14.53
CA HIS A 176 1.03 -13.16 -14.86
C HIS A 176 2.20 -14.14 -14.60
N ARG A 177 1.92 -15.36 -14.20
CA ARG A 177 2.88 -16.47 -14.13
C ARG A 177 2.99 -17.16 -15.48
#